data_f869fc62986265bd99f4697b7f347485
#
_entry.id   f869fc62986265bd99f4697b7f347485
#
_cell.length_a   1.000
_cell.length_b   1.000
_cell.length_c   1.000
_cell.angle_alpha   90.00
_cell.angle_beta   90.00
_cell.angle_gamma   90.00
#
_symmetry.space_group_name_H-M   'P 1'
#
loop_
_entity.id
_entity.type
_entity.pdbx_description
1 polymer ?
#
loop_
_entity_poly.entity_id
_entity_poly.type
_entity_poly.pdbx_seq_one_letter_code
_entity_poly.pdbx_strand_id
1 'polypeptide(L)'
;MTLRVNVISIFPEMFDALSFGMSGRALEKKALDLCLTNPRDFAKNRYRTIDDRPYGGGPGMVMMPEPLCAAIDAVKKGQGAGPVVYLSPKGRRMTQTDVESFAALPELTLIAGRYEGIDERIIQTRVDDEVSIGDYVLAGGEFAAMVLIEAIARLLPGVLGNDESAVQESFTSGILDYPHYTRPECFENLRVPEVLLSGDHKKIADWRQQQALKVTKERRPDLLETRSQGVDEQA
;
A
#
# COMPACT_ATOMS: atom_id res chain seq x y z
N MET A 1 -4.12 12.98 14.20
CA MET A 1 -2.83 12.30 14.38
C MET A 1 -2.11 12.29 13.04
N THR A 2 -0.82 12.58 12.98
CA THR A 2 -0.03 12.56 11.73
C THR A 2 0.66 11.21 11.64
N LEU A 3 0.45 10.45 10.58
CA LEU A 3 1.24 9.26 10.30
C LEU A 3 2.57 9.69 9.67
N ARG A 4 3.68 9.24 10.22
CA ARG A 4 4.99 9.39 9.60
C ARG A 4 5.35 8.14 8.81
N VAL A 5 5.74 8.33 7.54
CA VAL A 5 6.27 7.27 6.69
C VAL A 5 7.71 7.62 6.31
N ASN A 6 8.65 6.81 6.78
CA ASN A 6 10.04 6.87 6.38
C ASN A 6 10.24 5.89 5.20
N VAL A 7 10.84 6.36 4.12
CA VAL A 7 11.19 5.49 2.99
C VAL A 7 12.69 5.47 2.79
N ILE A 8 13.26 4.28 2.80
CA ILE A 8 14.68 4.06 2.49
C ILE A 8 14.77 3.62 1.03
N SER A 9 15.30 4.48 0.17
CA SER A 9 15.43 4.25 -1.27
C SER A 9 16.68 4.90 -1.83
N ILE A 10 17.23 4.31 -2.89
CA ILE A 10 18.36 4.90 -3.64
C ILE A 10 17.90 5.93 -4.69
N PHE A 11 16.60 6.07 -4.88
CA PHE A 11 15.96 7.03 -5.78
C PHE A 11 14.87 7.84 -5.06
N PRO A 12 15.24 8.67 -4.07
CA PRO A 12 14.26 9.46 -3.33
C PRO A 12 13.43 10.38 -4.23
N GLU A 13 13.97 10.84 -5.36
CA GLU A 13 13.28 11.73 -6.31
C GLU A 13 12.06 11.08 -6.97
N MET A 14 11.99 9.75 -7.02
CA MET A 14 10.81 9.06 -7.54
C MET A 14 9.54 9.35 -6.73
N PHE A 15 9.69 9.68 -5.45
CA PHE A 15 8.59 9.95 -4.54
C PHE A 15 7.97 11.35 -4.70
N ASP A 16 8.53 12.21 -5.54
CA ASP A 16 7.93 13.50 -5.90
C ASP A 16 6.53 13.33 -6.52
N ALA A 17 6.26 12.17 -7.12
CA ALA A 17 4.94 11.81 -7.63
C ALA A 17 3.86 11.80 -6.55
N LEU A 18 4.20 11.57 -5.29
CA LEU A 18 3.28 11.60 -4.15
C LEU A 18 2.83 13.01 -3.77
N SER A 19 3.40 14.06 -4.34
CA SER A 19 2.95 15.44 -4.16
C SER A 19 1.60 15.74 -4.85
N PHE A 20 1.08 14.81 -5.64
CA PHE A 20 -0.18 14.94 -6.37
C PHE A 20 -1.25 13.99 -5.80
N GLY A 21 -2.51 14.21 -6.19
CA GLY A 21 -3.60 13.31 -5.83
C GLY A 21 -3.93 13.28 -4.34
N MET A 22 -4.30 12.10 -3.84
CA MET A 22 -4.71 11.93 -2.44
C MET A 22 -3.52 11.94 -1.48
N SER A 23 -2.40 11.38 -1.86
CA SER A 23 -1.14 11.46 -1.11
C SER A 23 -0.67 12.91 -0.96
N GLY A 24 -0.70 13.72 -2.05
CA GLY A 24 -0.39 15.15 -2.00
C GLY A 24 -1.30 15.92 -1.04
N ARG A 25 -2.61 15.64 -1.09
CA ARG A 25 -3.58 16.22 -0.15
C ARG A 25 -3.31 15.82 1.30
N ALA A 26 -2.90 14.57 1.55
CA ALA A 26 -2.53 14.10 2.89
C ALA A 26 -1.28 14.83 3.43
N LEU A 27 -0.29 15.08 2.57
CA LEU A 27 0.92 15.85 2.88
C LEU A 27 0.58 17.32 3.19
N GLU A 28 -0.21 17.98 2.34
CA GLU A 28 -0.66 19.39 2.54
C GLU A 28 -1.42 19.57 3.87
N LYS A 29 -2.28 18.60 4.20
CA LYS A 29 -3.06 18.59 5.45
C LYS A 29 -2.24 18.15 6.68
N LYS A 30 -0.99 17.76 6.49
CA LYS A 30 -0.15 17.20 7.54
C LYS A 30 -0.75 15.95 8.23
N ALA A 31 -1.62 15.25 7.53
CA ALA A 31 -2.10 13.93 7.93
C ALA A 31 -1.04 12.86 7.67
N LEU A 32 -0.21 13.06 6.65
CA LEU A 32 0.97 12.27 6.29
C LEU A 32 2.23 13.14 6.39
N ASP A 33 3.29 12.60 6.97
CA ASP A 33 4.65 13.16 6.98
C ASP A 33 5.59 12.15 6.29
N LEU A 34 6.13 12.51 5.12
CA LEU A 34 6.98 11.65 4.31
C LEU A 34 8.45 12.04 4.47
N CYS A 35 9.26 11.11 4.97
CA CYS A 35 10.70 11.27 5.14
C CYS A 35 11.45 10.30 4.22
N LEU A 36 12.36 10.83 3.40
CA LEU A 36 13.13 10.05 2.44
C LEU A 36 14.57 9.93 2.90
N THR A 37 15.11 8.71 2.92
CA THR A 37 16.47 8.42 3.33
C THR A 37 17.19 7.65 2.23
N ASN A 38 18.32 8.20 1.76
CA ASN A 38 19.14 7.51 0.76
C ASN A 38 20.25 6.70 1.47
N PRO A 39 20.30 5.37 1.36
CA PRO A 39 21.34 4.56 1.98
C PRO A 39 22.75 4.87 1.46
N ARG A 40 22.90 5.51 0.30
CA ARG A 40 24.20 5.99 -0.18
C ARG A 40 24.85 7.01 0.74
N ASP A 41 24.07 7.75 1.54
CA ASP A 41 24.58 8.73 2.49
C ASP A 41 25.30 8.08 3.68
N PHE A 42 25.08 6.79 3.88
CA PHE A 42 25.69 5.98 4.93
C PHE A 42 26.84 5.09 4.44
N ALA A 43 27.13 5.10 3.13
CA ALA A 43 28.24 4.36 2.57
C ALA A 43 29.59 5.03 2.93
N LYS A 44 30.54 4.24 3.47
CA LYS A 44 31.83 4.73 3.98
C LYS A 44 32.88 4.92 2.90
N ASN A 45 32.69 4.31 1.73
CA ASN A 45 33.67 4.39 0.64
C ASN A 45 33.47 5.66 -0.22
N ARG A 46 34.53 6.06 -0.92
CA ARG A 46 34.55 7.26 -1.80
C ARG A 46 33.46 7.24 -2.89
N TYR A 47 33.10 6.04 -3.37
CA TYR A 47 32.15 5.88 -4.47
C TYR A 47 30.71 5.74 -3.99
N ARG A 48 30.47 5.78 -2.68
CA ARG A 48 29.14 5.62 -2.06
C ARG A 48 28.45 4.35 -2.55
N THR A 49 29.22 3.26 -2.65
CA THR A 49 28.75 1.95 -3.11
C THR A 49 27.81 1.34 -2.09
N ILE A 50 26.71 0.76 -2.55
CA ILE A 50 25.65 0.19 -1.72
C ILE A 50 25.31 -1.26 -2.12
N ASP A 51 25.93 -1.77 -3.16
CA ASP A 51 25.67 -3.08 -3.74
C ASP A 51 26.97 -3.81 -4.07
N ASP A 52 26.94 -5.15 -4.03
CA ASP A 52 28.06 -6.01 -4.39
C ASP A 52 27.53 -7.36 -4.97
N ARG A 53 28.45 -8.14 -5.52
CA ARG A 53 28.13 -9.46 -6.10
C ARG A 53 27.63 -10.43 -5.02
N PRO A 54 26.61 -11.28 -5.35
CA PRO A 54 26.14 -12.27 -4.38
C PRO A 54 27.21 -13.33 -4.11
N TYR A 55 27.32 -13.76 -2.87
CA TYR A 55 28.07 -14.99 -2.52
C TYR A 55 27.45 -16.19 -3.25
N GLY A 56 28.26 -17.10 -3.68
CA GLY A 56 27.84 -18.25 -4.49
C GLY A 56 27.77 -17.97 -5.98
N GLY A 57 27.99 -16.71 -6.40
CA GLY A 57 27.91 -16.30 -7.81
C GLY A 57 26.46 -16.09 -8.26
N GLY A 58 26.28 -15.90 -9.56
CA GLY A 58 24.98 -15.61 -10.19
C GLY A 58 24.94 -14.23 -10.83
N PRO A 59 23.88 -13.94 -11.60
CA PRO A 59 23.66 -12.63 -12.21
C PRO A 59 23.24 -11.59 -11.17
N GLY A 60 23.44 -10.33 -11.48
CA GLY A 60 22.96 -9.20 -10.68
C GLY A 60 23.86 -8.85 -9.49
N MET A 61 23.33 -7.97 -8.66
CA MET A 61 23.97 -7.41 -7.48
C MET A 61 23.02 -7.54 -6.29
N VAL A 62 23.51 -7.41 -5.06
CA VAL A 62 22.71 -7.43 -3.83
C VAL A 62 23.04 -6.18 -3.02
N MET A 63 22.03 -5.54 -2.44
CA MET A 63 22.25 -4.38 -1.57
C MET A 63 23.01 -4.79 -0.31
N MET A 64 24.11 -4.10 -0.06
CA MET A 64 25.05 -4.38 1.04
C MET A 64 24.43 -4.11 2.41
N PRO A 65 24.75 -4.92 3.45
CA PRO A 65 24.16 -4.77 4.77
C PRO A 65 24.61 -3.49 5.50
N GLU A 66 25.89 -3.09 5.39
CA GLU A 66 26.42 -1.98 6.18
C GLU A 66 25.73 -0.63 5.92
N PRO A 67 25.63 -0.12 4.67
CA PRO A 67 24.98 1.17 4.42
C PRO A 67 23.46 1.11 4.68
N LEU A 68 22.81 -0.03 4.36
CA LEU A 68 21.36 -0.15 4.55
C LEU A 68 20.99 -0.28 6.03
N CYS A 69 21.71 -1.10 6.81
CA CYS A 69 21.52 -1.16 8.26
C CYS A 69 21.77 0.20 8.93
N ALA A 70 22.81 0.92 8.50
CA ALA A 70 23.09 2.24 9.05
C ALA A 70 21.98 3.25 8.75
N ALA A 71 21.36 3.19 7.56
CA ALA A 71 20.19 4.00 7.20
C ALA A 71 18.98 3.65 8.08
N ILE A 72 18.66 2.35 8.24
CA ILE A 72 17.57 1.87 9.09
C ILE A 72 17.79 2.31 10.55
N ASP A 73 18.99 2.11 11.07
CA ASP A 73 19.34 2.46 12.47
C ASP A 73 19.28 3.99 12.70
N ALA A 74 19.61 4.80 11.69
CA ALA A 74 19.50 6.26 11.76
C ALA A 74 18.02 6.71 11.80
N VAL A 75 17.16 6.11 10.99
CA VAL A 75 15.71 6.36 11.02
C VAL A 75 15.15 5.99 12.39
N LYS A 76 15.44 4.79 12.90
CA LYS A 76 14.96 4.32 14.22
C LYS A 76 15.42 5.20 15.38
N LYS A 77 16.65 5.73 15.34
CA LYS A 77 17.18 6.62 16.40
C LYS A 77 16.54 8.00 16.42
N GLY A 78 16.12 8.49 15.27
CA GLY A 78 15.62 9.86 15.15
C GLY A 78 14.22 10.07 15.69
N GLN A 79 13.37 9.04 15.75
CA GLN A 79 11.93 9.34 15.77
C GLN A 79 11.01 8.33 16.44
N GLY A 80 11.33 7.10 16.66
CA GLY A 80 10.36 6.18 17.27
C GLY A 80 10.43 4.76 16.73
N ALA A 81 9.52 3.91 17.22
CA ALA A 81 9.59 2.46 17.08
C ALA A 81 8.55 1.88 16.11
N GLY A 82 8.27 2.56 15.00
CA GLY A 82 7.40 2.00 13.96
C GLY A 82 8.04 0.77 13.30
N PRO A 83 7.23 -0.17 12.78
CA PRO A 83 7.73 -1.35 12.11
C PRO A 83 8.51 -1.00 10.84
N VAL A 84 9.51 -1.82 10.54
CA VAL A 84 10.28 -1.78 9.28
C VAL A 84 9.73 -2.84 8.35
N VAL A 85 9.16 -2.41 7.24
CA VAL A 85 8.55 -3.26 6.22
C VAL A 85 9.41 -3.27 4.96
N TYR A 86 9.83 -4.44 4.54
CA TYR A 86 10.53 -4.63 3.27
C TYR A 86 9.55 -4.99 2.17
N LEU A 87 9.58 -4.23 1.08
CA LEU A 87 8.73 -4.46 -0.09
C LEU A 87 9.43 -5.38 -1.07
N SER A 88 8.96 -6.61 -1.16
CA SER A 88 9.59 -7.72 -1.86
C SER A 88 8.56 -8.65 -2.49
N PRO A 89 8.83 -9.23 -3.68
CA PRO A 89 7.96 -10.25 -4.26
C PRO A 89 7.93 -11.56 -3.44
N LYS A 90 8.88 -11.75 -2.52
CA LYS A 90 8.93 -12.91 -1.60
C LYS A 90 8.04 -12.74 -0.37
N GLY A 91 7.61 -11.51 -0.08
CA GLY A 91 6.78 -11.19 1.06
C GLY A 91 5.37 -11.74 0.95
N ARG A 92 4.67 -11.77 2.09
CA ARG A 92 3.24 -12.09 2.11
C ARG A 92 2.45 -11.07 1.29
N ARG A 93 1.38 -11.54 0.66
CA ARG A 93 0.52 -10.67 -0.16
C ARG A 93 -0.20 -9.64 0.69
N MET A 94 -0.07 -8.36 0.33
CA MET A 94 -0.76 -7.24 0.96
C MET A 94 -2.26 -7.26 0.66
N THR A 95 -3.05 -6.99 1.68
CA THR A 95 -4.52 -6.86 1.61
C THR A 95 -4.97 -5.49 2.11
N GLN A 96 -6.26 -5.16 1.95
CA GLN A 96 -6.85 -3.93 2.49
C GLN A 96 -6.73 -3.86 4.03
N THR A 97 -6.87 -4.98 4.73
CA THR A 97 -6.69 -5.05 6.19
C THR A 97 -5.27 -4.68 6.63
N ASP A 98 -4.27 -5.04 5.83
CA ASP A 98 -2.89 -4.62 6.10
C ASP A 98 -2.73 -3.10 5.95
N VAL A 99 -3.32 -2.53 4.89
CA VAL A 99 -3.30 -1.08 4.66
C VAL A 99 -3.97 -0.34 5.82
N GLU A 100 -5.11 -0.82 6.30
CA GLU A 100 -5.81 -0.27 7.47
C GLU A 100 -4.95 -0.34 8.73
N SER A 101 -4.29 -1.47 8.94
CA SER A 101 -3.37 -1.66 10.07
C SER A 101 -2.19 -0.70 10.02
N PHE A 102 -1.59 -0.51 8.85
CA PHE A 102 -0.49 0.44 8.65
C PHE A 102 -0.96 1.90 8.79
N ALA A 103 -2.17 2.24 8.32
CA ALA A 103 -2.73 3.58 8.47
C ALA A 103 -3.00 3.98 9.92
N ALA A 104 -3.22 3.00 10.80
CA ALA A 104 -3.44 3.21 12.24
C ALA A 104 -2.15 3.44 13.05
N LEU A 105 -0.99 3.21 12.46
CA LEU A 105 0.30 3.39 13.12
C LEU A 105 0.65 4.88 13.25
N PRO A 106 1.43 5.26 14.27
CA PRO A 106 2.04 6.59 14.34
C PRO A 106 3.21 6.76 13.37
N GLU A 107 3.89 5.67 13.07
CA GLU A 107 5.10 5.66 12.25
C GLU A 107 5.27 4.31 11.53
N LEU A 108 5.79 4.35 10.29
CA LEU A 108 6.08 3.21 9.45
C LEU A 108 7.38 3.46 8.68
N THR A 109 8.26 2.47 8.59
CA THR A 109 9.47 2.53 7.76
C THR A 109 9.37 1.53 6.63
N LEU A 110 9.51 1.99 5.38
CA LEU A 110 9.47 1.18 4.17
C LEU A 110 10.88 1.06 3.56
N ILE A 111 11.29 -0.15 3.24
CA ILE A 111 12.52 -0.40 2.48
C ILE A 111 12.14 -0.68 1.03
N ALA A 112 12.54 0.20 0.12
CA ALA A 112 12.45 0.01 -1.33
C ALA A 112 13.77 -0.60 -1.83
N GLY A 113 13.84 -1.93 -1.86
CA GLY A 113 15.01 -2.66 -2.35
C GLY A 113 15.18 -2.56 -3.86
N ARG A 114 16.40 -2.79 -4.32
CA ARG A 114 16.79 -2.83 -5.74
C ARG A 114 17.67 -4.03 -6.03
N TYR A 115 18.02 -4.21 -7.28
CA TYR A 115 18.86 -5.32 -7.78
C TYR A 115 18.20 -6.68 -7.54
N GLU A 116 18.95 -7.71 -7.10
CA GLU A 116 18.42 -9.03 -6.72
C GLU A 116 17.77 -9.04 -5.31
N GLY A 117 17.78 -7.89 -4.64
CA GLY A 117 17.24 -7.67 -3.31
C GLY A 117 18.26 -7.13 -2.33
N ILE A 118 17.95 -7.25 -1.05
CA ILE A 118 18.80 -6.84 0.05
C ILE A 118 19.47 -8.08 0.69
N ASP A 119 20.63 -7.88 1.33
CA ASP A 119 21.31 -8.96 2.04
C ASP A 119 20.40 -9.59 3.09
N GLU A 120 20.30 -10.91 3.12
CA GLU A 120 19.40 -11.68 3.98
C GLU A 120 19.57 -11.37 5.47
N ARG A 121 20.79 -11.02 5.90
CA ARG A 121 21.08 -10.63 7.30
C ARG A 121 20.36 -9.35 7.72
N ILE A 122 20.01 -8.47 6.78
CA ILE A 122 19.19 -7.27 7.04
C ILE A 122 17.77 -7.71 7.37
N ILE A 123 17.21 -8.62 6.57
CA ILE A 123 15.86 -9.16 6.79
C ILE A 123 15.78 -9.78 8.18
N GLN A 124 16.72 -10.65 8.53
CA GLN A 124 16.74 -11.37 9.80
C GLN A 124 16.94 -10.47 11.04
N THR A 125 17.53 -9.28 10.88
CA THR A 125 17.96 -8.46 12.04
C THR A 125 17.28 -7.10 12.13
N ARG A 126 16.63 -6.60 11.07
CA ARG A 126 16.11 -5.22 10.98
C ARG A 126 14.70 -5.10 10.41
N VAL A 127 14.22 -6.13 9.70
CA VAL A 127 12.90 -6.12 9.06
C VAL A 127 11.89 -6.81 9.99
N ASP A 128 10.76 -6.17 10.19
CA ASP A 128 9.69 -6.68 11.03
C ASP A 128 8.63 -7.42 10.18
N ASP A 129 8.46 -7.04 8.90
CA ASP A 129 7.53 -7.67 7.97
C ASP A 129 8.05 -7.57 6.52
N GLU A 130 7.77 -8.59 5.72
CA GLU A 130 8.09 -8.63 4.29
C GLU A 130 6.78 -8.72 3.49
N VAL A 131 6.52 -7.73 2.63
CA VAL A 131 5.21 -7.54 2.00
C VAL A 131 5.35 -7.45 0.48
N SER A 132 4.46 -8.15 -0.23
CA SER A 132 4.32 -8.11 -1.69
C SER A 132 3.03 -7.41 -2.10
N ILE A 133 3.09 -6.55 -3.12
CA ILE A 133 1.90 -5.93 -3.74
C ILE A 133 1.25 -6.79 -4.82
N GLY A 134 1.78 -7.98 -5.10
CA GLY A 134 1.23 -8.93 -6.08
C GLY A 134 2.28 -9.83 -6.70
N ASP A 135 1.83 -10.85 -7.44
CA ASP A 135 2.65 -11.90 -8.01
C ASP A 135 3.27 -11.47 -9.35
N TYR A 136 4.08 -10.43 -9.32
CA TYR A 136 4.85 -9.92 -10.45
C TYR A 136 6.14 -9.23 -9.95
N VAL A 137 7.13 -9.13 -10.83
CA VAL A 137 8.45 -8.58 -10.47
C VAL A 137 8.58 -7.14 -11.00
N LEU A 138 9.01 -6.25 -10.12
CA LEU A 138 9.39 -4.87 -10.45
C LEU A 138 10.92 -4.72 -10.42
N ALA A 139 11.44 -3.71 -11.10
CA ALA A 139 12.86 -3.39 -11.07
C ALA A 139 13.35 -2.85 -9.70
N GLY A 140 12.41 -2.52 -8.79
CA GLY A 140 12.69 -2.02 -7.44
C GLY A 140 11.44 -1.77 -6.64
N GLY A 141 11.58 -1.55 -5.35
CA GLY A 141 10.48 -1.40 -4.39
C GLY A 141 9.83 -0.02 -4.35
N GLU A 142 10.33 0.97 -5.08
CA GLU A 142 9.82 2.35 -5.02
C GLU A 142 8.35 2.45 -5.44
N PHE A 143 7.96 1.81 -6.55
CA PHE A 143 6.55 1.80 -6.97
C PHE A 143 5.66 1.05 -5.97
N ALA A 144 6.16 -0.04 -5.39
CA ALA A 144 5.43 -0.76 -4.34
C ALA A 144 5.21 0.12 -3.10
N ALA A 145 6.24 0.88 -2.70
CA ALA A 145 6.14 1.85 -1.60
C ALA A 145 5.12 2.95 -1.91
N MET A 146 5.14 3.50 -3.12
CA MET A 146 4.17 4.52 -3.54
C MET A 146 2.74 3.99 -3.56
N VAL A 147 2.51 2.75 -4.03
CA VAL A 147 1.19 2.10 -4.00
C VAL A 147 0.69 1.97 -2.56
N LEU A 148 1.54 1.51 -1.64
CA LEU A 148 1.17 1.38 -0.23
C LEU A 148 0.88 2.74 0.41
N ILE A 149 1.73 3.75 0.17
CA ILE A 149 1.54 5.12 0.70
C ILE A 149 0.24 5.74 0.18
N GLU A 150 -0.08 5.58 -1.12
CA GLU A 150 -1.33 6.08 -1.70
C GLU A 150 -2.55 5.38 -1.09
N ALA A 151 -2.49 4.05 -0.90
CA ALA A 151 -3.55 3.30 -0.26
C ALA A 151 -3.78 3.74 1.19
N ILE A 152 -2.71 3.97 1.96
CA ILE A 152 -2.75 4.51 3.33
C ILE A 152 -3.31 5.93 3.34
N ALA A 153 -2.84 6.81 2.46
CA ALA A 153 -3.22 8.24 2.44
C ALA A 153 -4.74 8.43 2.35
N ARG A 154 -5.44 7.55 1.62
CA ARG A 154 -6.89 7.58 1.49
C ARG A 154 -7.65 7.28 2.79
N LEU A 155 -7.01 6.54 3.70
CA LEU A 155 -7.61 6.15 4.99
C LEU A 155 -7.34 7.15 6.11
N LEU A 156 -6.43 8.10 5.89
CA LEU A 156 -6.08 9.09 6.91
C LEU A 156 -7.23 10.08 7.14
N PRO A 157 -7.55 10.41 8.40
CA PRO A 157 -8.67 11.29 8.73
C PRO A 157 -8.63 12.64 8.02
N GLY A 158 -9.75 13.03 7.43
CA GLY A 158 -9.94 14.31 6.77
C GLY A 158 -9.23 14.44 5.41
N VAL A 159 -8.60 13.39 4.87
CA VAL A 159 -7.97 13.40 3.54
C VAL A 159 -9.04 13.22 2.46
N LEU A 160 -9.93 12.24 2.61
CA LEU A 160 -11.11 12.13 1.75
C LEU A 160 -12.10 13.26 2.01
N GLY A 161 -12.82 13.69 0.97
CA GLY A 161 -13.84 14.73 1.06
C GLY A 161 -15.11 14.29 1.80
N ASN A 162 -15.37 12.98 1.84
CA ASN A 162 -16.46 12.35 2.57
C ASN A 162 -15.91 11.06 3.20
N ASP A 163 -15.90 10.99 4.51
CA ASP A 163 -15.39 9.82 5.26
C ASP A 163 -16.21 8.53 4.99
N GLU A 164 -17.48 8.67 4.59
CA GLU A 164 -18.32 7.53 4.19
C GLU A 164 -17.85 6.87 2.87
N SER A 165 -17.09 7.59 2.04
CA SER A 165 -16.59 7.04 0.77
C SER A 165 -15.63 5.88 1.00
N ALA A 166 -14.79 5.91 2.04
CA ALA A 166 -13.87 4.83 2.39
C ALA A 166 -14.59 3.57 2.90
N VAL A 167 -15.80 3.73 3.48
CA VAL A 167 -16.56 2.62 4.08
C VAL A 167 -17.31 1.78 3.04
N GLN A 168 -17.64 2.36 1.89
CA GLN A 168 -18.45 1.71 0.84
C GLN A 168 -17.62 1.17 -0.34
N GLU A 169 -16.31 1.09 -0.22
CA GLU A 169 -15.41 0.65 -1.28
C GLU A 169 -15.18 -0.87 -1.30
N SER A 170 -14.62 -1.36 -2.41
CA SER A 170 -14.20 -2.76 -2.53
C SER A 170 -13.28 -3.17 -1.38
N PHE A 171 -13.48 -4.38 -0.88
CA PHE A 171 -12.73 -5.04 0.20
C PHE A 171 -13.07 -4.59 1.63
N THR A 172 -13.55 -3.38 1.86
CA THR A 172 -13.88 -2.88 3.22
C THR A 172 -14.96 -3.72 3.90
N SER A 173 -15.98 -4.17 3.13
CA SER A 173 -17.01 -5.09 3.61
C SER A 173 -16.76 -6.56 3.21
N GLY A 174 -15.55 -6.89 2.71
CA GLY A 174 -15.18 -8.22 2.24
C GLY A 174 -15.77 -8.59 0.88
N ILE A 175 -16.34 -7.64 0.14
CA ILE A 175 -16.86 -7.83 -1.22
C ILE A 175 -16.38 -6.71 -2.13
N LEU A 176 -16.56 -6.89 -3.45
CA LEU A 176 -16.32 -5.82 -4.41
C LEU A 176 -17.46 -4.81 -4.39
N ASP A 177 -17.15 -3.58 -4.79
CA ASP A 177 -18.14 -2.53 -4.94
C ASP A 177 -19.09 -2.79 -6.14
N TYR A 178 -20.23 -2.10 -6.13
CA TYR A 178 -21.25 -2.17 -7.18
C TYR A 178 -20.89 -1.28 -8.38
N PRO A 179 -21.50 -1.48 -9.57
CA PRO A 179 -21.25 -0.65 -10.75
C PRO A 179 -21.83 0.76 -10.57
N HIS A 180 -21.02 1.77 -10.89
CA HIS A 180 -21.39 3.18 -10.82
C HIS A 180 -21.85 3.70 -12.17
N TYR A 181 -22.84 4.60 -12.14
CA TYR A 181 -23.36 5.29 -13.31
C TYR A 181 -23.33 6.80 -13.09
N THR A 182 -23.03 7.55 -14.17
CA THR A 182 -23.06 9.02 -14.18
C THR A 182 -23.80 9.52 -15.42
N ARG A 183 -23.89 10.82 -15.57
CA ARG A 183 -24.54 11.47 -16.72
C ARG A 183 -23.75 11.25 -18.01
N PRO A 184 -24.45 11.14 -19.18
CA PRO A 184 -25.89 11.25 -19.37
C PRO A 184 -26.66 9.98 -18.96
N GLU A 185 -27.99 10.08 -18.77
CA GLU A 185 -28.87 8.97 -18.38
C GLU A 185 -28.92 7.83 -19.43
N CYS A 186 -28.74 8.18 -20.70
CA CYS A 186 -28.64 7.24 -21.80
C CYS A 186 -27.36 7.52 -22.60
N PHE A 187 -26.50 6.52 -22.75
CA PHE A 187 -25.28 6.57 -23.55
C PHE A 187 -25.22 5.35 -24.46
N GLU A 188 -25.11 5.56 -25.79
CA GLU A 188 -25.06 4.50 -26.80
C GLU A 188 -26.20 3.45 -26.67
N ASN A 189 -27.44 3.91 -26.43
CA ASN A 189 -28.62 3.11 -26.15
C ASN A 189 -28.61 2.28 -24.85
N LEU A 190 -27.59 2.44 -24.00
CA LEU A 190 -27.53 1.89 -22.66
C LEU A 190 -28.08 2.90 -21.66
N ARG A 191 -29.08 2.49 -20.88
CA ARG A 191 -29.70 3.36 -19.87
C ARG A 191 -29.19 3.08 -18.47
N VAL A 192 -29.13 4.12 -17.65
CA VAL A 192 -28.98 3.99 -16.20
C VAL A 192 -30.14 3.17 -15.65
N PRO A 193 -29.92 2.19 -14.76
CA PRO A 193 -31.01 1.45 -14.12
C PRO A 193 -32.03 2.37 -13.46
N GLU A 194 -33.32 2.17 -13.72
CA GLU A 194 -34.43 3.02 -13.26
C GLU A 194 -34.45 3.17 -11.72
N VAL A 195 -34.07 2.12 -11.00
CA VAL A 195 -33.98 2.16 -9.53
C VAL A 195 -33.05 3.27 -9.03
N LEU A 196 -31.96 3.57 -9.75
CA LEU A 196 -31.01 4.62 -9.40
C LEU A 196 -31.56 6.04 -9.65
N LEU A 197 -32.60 6.16 -10.48
CA LEU A 197 -33.30 7.39 -10.81
C LEU A 197 -34.52 7.63 -9.92
N SER A 198 -34.95 6.63 -9.14
CA SER A 198 -36.21 6.64 -8.40
C SER A 198 -36.24 7.58 -7.19
N GLY A 199 -35.08 7.96 -6.64
CA GLY A 199 -34.98 8.70 -5.37
C GLY A 199 -35.34 7.84 -4.12
N ASP A 200 -35.69 6.56 -4.29
CA ASP A 200 -36.01 5.65 -3.19
C ASP A 200 -34.70 5.08 -2.61
N HIS A 201 -34.18 5.71 -1.55
CA HIS A 201 -32.91 5.34 -0.92
C HIS A 201 -32.83 3.88 -0.50
N LYS A 202 -33.94 3.29 -0.05
CA LYS A 202 -33.97 1.88 0.35
C LYS A 202 -33.80 0.96 -0.85
N LYS A 203 -34.57 1.17 -1.91
CA LYS A 203 -34.44 0.37 -3.14
C LYS A 203 -33.06 0.53 -3.79
N ILE A 204 -32.51 1.74 -3.74
CA ILE A 204 -31.15 2.01 -4.24
C ILE A 204 -30.11 1.24 -3.42
N ALA A 205 -30.21 1.23 -2.10
CA ALA A 205 -29.31 0.49 -1.23
C ALA A 205 -29.39 -1.03 -1.47
N ASP A 206 -30.61 -1.56 -1.55
CA ASP A 206 -30.85 -2.98 -1.82
C ASP A 206 -30.27 -3.39 -3.19
N TRP A 207 -30.47 -2.56 -4.22
CA TRP A 207 -29.91 -2.80 -5.55
C TRP A 207 -28.38 -2.79 -5.54
N ARG A 208 -27.75 -1.80 -4.87
CA ARG A 208 -26.30 -1.71 -4.73
C ARG A 208 -25.73 -2.97 -4.09
N GLN A 209 -26.33 -3.43 -2.99
CA GLN A 209 -25.91 -4.65 -2.30
C GLN A 209 -26.02 -5.88 -3.19
N GLN A 210 -27.11 -6.03 -3.94
CA GLN A 210 -27.30 -7.14 -4.89
C GLN A 210 -26.26 -7.11 -6.00
N GLN A 211 -25.97 -5.93 -6.57
CA GLN A 211 -24.96 -5.80 -7.62
C GLN A 211 -23.55 -6.06 -7.09
N ALA A 212 -23.20 -5.59 -5.90
CA ALA A 212 -21.92 -5.86 -5.26
C ALA A 212 -21.70 -7.37 -5.08
N LEU A 213 -22.69 -8.09 -4.55
CA LEU A 213 -22.64 -9.54 -4.41
C LEU A 213 -22.53 -10.27 -5.75
N LYS A 214 -23.28 -9.81 -6.77
CA LYS A 214 -23.21 -10.38 -8.12
C LYS A 214 -21.82 -10.22 -8.72
N VAL A 215 -21.28 -9.01 -8.71
CA VAL A 215 -19.93 -8.70 -9.23
C VAL A 215 -18.87 -9.50 -8.49
N THR A 216 -18.98 -9.62 -7.16
CA THR A 216 -18.05 -10.40 -6.35
C THR A 216 -18.08 -11.87 -6.74
N LYS A 217 -19.28 -12.47 -6.86
CA LYS A 217 -19.44 -13.87 -7.26
C LYS A 217 -18.87 -14.16 -8.65
N GLU A 218 -19.00 -13.22 -9.58
CA GLU A 218 -18.52 -13.38 -10.95
C GLU A 218 -17.00 -13.17 -11.09
N ARG A 219 -16.41 -12.22 -10.34
CA ARG A 219 -15.02 -11.78 -10.54
C ARG A 219 -14.06 -12.22 -9.46
N ARG A 220 -14.54 -12.32 -8.22
CA ARG A 220 -13.71 -12.64 -7.04
C ARG A 220 -14.50 -13.56 -6.09
N PRO A 221 -14.86 -14.79 -6.53
CA PRO A 221 -15.57 -15.76 -5.70
C PRO A 221 -14.78 -16.14 -4.41
N ASP A 222 -13.47 -16.08 -4.45
CA ASP A 222 -12.57 -16.29 -3.32
C ASP A 222 -12.90 -15.42 -2.10
N LEU A 223 -13.37 -14.19 -2.30
CA LEU A 223 -13.77 -13.28 -1.21
C LEU A 223 -15.00 -13.77 -0.45
N LEU A 224 -15.88 -14.53 -1.10
CA LEU A 224 -17.07 -15.10 -0.47
C LEU A 224 -16.76 -16.37 0.34
N GLU A 225 -15.76 -17.14 -0.09
CA GLU A 225 -15.30 -18.36 0.61
C GLU A 225 -14.62 -18.01 1.93
N THR A 226 -13.77 -17.00 1.95
CA THR A 226 -13.09 -16.52 3.17
C THR A 226 -14.10 -16.01 4.22
N ARG A 227 -15.22 -15.42 3.78
CA ARG A 227 -16.27 -14.91 4.67
C ARG A 227 -17.06 -16.02 5.37
N SER A 228 -17.26 -17.17 4.71
CA SER A 228 -17.97 -18.32 5.31
C SER A 228 -17.11 -19.02 6.38
N GLN A 229 -15.78 -19.00 6.28
CA GLN A 229 -14.89 -19.60 7.28
C GLN A 229 -14.70 -18.73 8.53
N GLY A 230 -14.79 -17.40 8.41
CA GLY A 230 -14.66 -16.49 9.56
C GLY A 230 -15.91 -16.40 10.46
N VAL A 231 -17.04 -16.94 10.03
CA VAL A 231 -18.29 -16.95 10.85
C VAL A 231 -18.33 -18.16 11.77
N ASP A 232 -17.63 -19.25 11.43
CA ASP A 232 -17.61 -20.48 12.21
C ASP A 232 -16.60 -20.47 13.39
N GLU A 233 -15.68 -19.51 13.44
CA GLU A 233 -14.71 -19.37 14.54
C GLU A 233 -15.20 -18.46 15.70
N GLN A 234 -16.38 -17.86 15.60
CA GLN A 234 -16.96 -17.00 16.63
C GLN A 234 -18.29 -17.51 17.21
N ALA A 235 -18.63 -18.80 17.00
CA ALA A 235 -19.84 -19.43 17.53
C ALA A 235 -19.51 -20.36 18.70
#